data_f395480462e09a7f8fc339c0315e924d
#
_entry.id   f395480462e09a7f8fc339c0315e924d
#
_cell.length_a   1.000
_cell.length_b   1.000
_cell.length_c   1.000
_cell.angle_alpha   90.00
_cell.angle_beta   90.00
_cell.angle_gamma   90.00
#
_symmetry.space_group_name_H-M   'P 1'
#
loop_
_entity.id
_entity.type
_entity.pdbx_description
1 polymer ?
#
loop_
_entity_poly.entity_id
_entity_poly.type
_entity_poly.pdbx_seq_one_letter_code
_entity_poly.pdbx_strand_id
1 'polypeptide(L)'
;MKKKNLMCLFLAGTALLSSCEKDPDLSEMDGDFTVYTQYDPDMDFGGASTYYLPDSILTTGQGMQAAYWKDENAQTLISQVKEEMDGRGYTRSTEKTGADLGVQITYIENTVNMVGFTGGYWDGWWDPYYWGPFWGGGWYYPFPISYQYNTGNIVLELVDLRDSDEGESGKCLPVVWLANSEGMLSGSTRIDLTLVQRAIAQSFTQSSYIQKQ
;
A
#
# COMPACT_ATOMS: atom_id res chain seq x y z
N MET A 1 3.59 7.47 -72.63
CA MET A 1 3.54 6.19 -71.85
C MET A 1 4.23 6.41 -70.50
N LYS A 2 3.71 5.88 -69.38
CA LYS A 2 4.15 5.91 -67.97
C LYS A 2 3.50 7.02 -67.10
N LYS A 3 2.21 6.84 -66.80
CA LYS A 3 1.48 7.49 -65.71
C LYS A 3 0.49 6.50 -65.07
N LYS A 4 0.89 5.27 -64.70
CA LYS A 4 -0.02 4.28 -64.13
C LYS A 4 0.49 3.58 -62.85
N ASN A 5 1.63 3.94 -62.26
CA ASN A 5 2.18 3.20 -61.10
C ASN A 5 2.30 4.05 -59.81
N LEU A 6 1.59 5.18 -59.68
CA LEU A 6 1.69 6.04 -58.48
C LEU A 6 0.43 6.02 -57.61
N MET A 7 -0.56 5.16 -57.95
CA MET A 7 -1.86 5.14 -57.28
C MET A 7 -2.06 3.92 -56.36
N CYS A 8 -1.12 2.97 -56.30
CA CYS A 8 -1.22 1.78 -55.45
C CYS A 8 -0.43 1.87 -54.15
N LEU A 9 0.31 2.96 -53.86
CA LEU A 9 1.14 3.07 -52.66
C LEU A 9 0.46 3.83 -51.51
N PHE A 10 -0.74 4.38 -51.72
CA PHE A 10 -1.46 5.15 -50.69
C PHE A 10 -2.58 4.40 -49.97
N LEU A 11 -2.83 3.13 -50.30
CA LEU A 11 -3.91 2.31 -49.66
C LEU A 11 -3.41 1.30 -48.62
N ALA A 12 -2.10 1.24 -48.33
CA ALA A 12 -1.55 0.27 -47.37
C ALA A 12 -1.22 0.87 -45.97
N GLY A 13 -1.55 2.15 -45.74
CA GLY A 13 -1.13 2.88 -44.55
C GLY A 13 -2.20 3.09 -43.46
N THR A 14 -3.46 2.64 -43.64
CA THR A 14 -4.55 3.01 -42.73
C THR A 14 -5.14 1.85 -41.90
N ALA A 15 -4.44 0.71 -41.77
CA ALA A 15 -5.00 -0.48 -41.10
C ALA A 15 -4.37 -0.82 -39.74
N LEU A 16 -3.69 0.09 -39.05
CA LEU A 16 -3.02 -0.22 -37.76
C LEU A 16 -3.38 0.73 -36.60
N LEU A 17 -4.56 1.36 -36.61
CA LEU A 17 -5.03 2.17 -35.49
C LEU A 17 -6.37 1.68 -34.92
N SER A 18 -6.64 0.38 -34.90
CA SER A 18 -7.63 -0.16 -33.98
C SER A 18 -6.89 -0.75 -32.78
N SER A 19 -6.31 0.10 -31.97
CA SER A 19 -6.14 -0.18 -30.56
C SER A 19 -7.55 -0.18 -29.97
N CYS A 20 -8.20 -1.33 -29.93
CA CYS A 20 -9.32 -1.54 -29.04
C CYS A 20 -8.75 -1.48 -27.62
N GLU A 21 -8.68 -0.28 -27.09
CA GLU A 21 -8.67 -0.09 -25.65
C GLU A 21 -10.03 -0.63 -25.20
N LYS A 22 -10.01 -1.86 -24.65
CA LYS A 22 -11.20 -2.47 -24.09
C LYS A 22 -11.56 -1.61 -22.91
N ASP A 23 -12.66 -0.88 -23.00
CA ASP A 23 -13.17 -0.12 -21.87
C ASP A 23 -13.21 -1.05 -20.65
N PRO A 24 -12.69 -0.60 -19.48
CA PRO A 24 -12.75 -1.41 -18.26
C PRO A 24 -14.19 -1.82 -18.01
N ASP A 25 -14.42 -3.10 -17.72
CA ASP A 25 -15.75 -3.58 -17.35
C ASP A 25 -16.10 -3.02 -15.96
N LEU A 26 -16.87 -1.95 -15.94
CA LEU A 26 -17.29 -1.28 -14.71
C LEU A 26 -18.24 -2.13 -13.87
N SER A 27 -18.79 -3.23 -14.42
CA SER A 27 -19.63 -4.16 -13.66
C SER A 27 -18.82 -5.05 -12.70
N GLU A 28 -17.50 -5.15 -12.91
CA GLU A 28 -16.58 -5.83 -11.99
C GLU A 28 -16.02 -4.90 -10.89
N MET A 29 -16.30 -3.60 -10.98
CA MET A 29 -15.89 -2.67 -9.93
C MET A 29 -16.78 -2.85 -8.71
N ASP A 30 -16.15 -3.15 -7.57
CA ASP A 30 -16.83 -3.15 -6.28
C ASP A 30 -17.21 -1.71 -5.93
N GLY A 31 -18.50 -1.40 -5.97
CA GLY A 31 -19.01 -0.06 -5.66
C GLY A 31 -19.03 0.25 -4.16
N ASP A 32 -18.72 -0.74 -3.32
CA ASP A 32 -18.83 -0.61 -1.87
C ASP A 32 -17.59 0.05 -1.25
N PHE A 33 -16.42 -0.10 -1.88
CA PHE A 33 -15.16 0.46 -1.39
C PHE A 33 -14.18 0.78 -2.52
N THR A 34 -13.18 1.59 -2.23
CA THR A 34 -12.09 1.93 -3.15
C THR A 34 -10.76 1.52 -2.54
N VAL A 35 -9.90 0.88 -3.34
CA VAL A 35 -8.52 0.54 -2.96
C VAL A 35 -7.56 1.23 -3.90
N TYR A 36 -6.66 1.99 -3.34
CA TYR A 36 -5.56 2.62 -4.04
C TYR A 36 -4.23 2.04 -3.56
N THR A 37 -3.36 1.66 -4.49
CA THR A 37 -2.02 1.13 -4.16
C THR A 37 -0.94 1.94 -4.85
N GLN A 38 0.19 2.10 -4.18
CA GLN A 38 1.38 2.75 -4.70
C GLN A 38 2.63 2.06 -4.15
N TYR A 39 3.73 2.08 -4.90
CA TYR A 39 4.97 1.45 -4.49
C TYR A 39 6.19 2.17 -5.05
N ASP A 40 7.34 1.87 -4.48
CA ASP A 40 8.64 2.28 -4.98
C ASP A 40 9.06 1.37 -6.16
N PRO A 41 9.17 1.88 -7.39
CA PRO A 41 9.54 1.07 -8.55
C PRO A 41 10.97 0.53 -8.47
N ASP A 42 11.83 1.11 -7.64
CA ASP A 42 13.22 0.68 -7.46
C ASP A 42 13.36 -0.41 -6.38
N MET A 43 12.27 -0.73 -5.67
CA MET A 43 12.26 -1.78 -4.64
C MET A 43 12.38 -3.17 -5.21
N ASP A 44 13.39 -3.93 -4.76
CA ASP A 44 13.50 -5.36 -5.00
C ASP A 44 12.71 -6.17 -3.96
N PHE A 45 11.43 -6.40 -4.27
CA PHE A 45 10.56 -7.24 -3.45
C PHE A 45 11.02 -8.71 -3.44
N GLY A 46 11.57 -9.19 -4.56
CA GLY A 46 12.04 -10.57 -4.70
C GLY A 46 13.25 -10.90 -3.82
N GLY A 47 14.06 -9.91 -3.51
CA GLY A 47 15.24 -10.05 -2.65
C GLY A 47 14.94 -10.08 -1.15
N ALA A 48 13.71 -9.78 -0.72
CA ALA A 48 13.29 -9.92 0.67
C ALA A 48 12.81 -11.36 0.96
N SER A 49 13.01 -11.82 2.18
CA SER A 49 12.64 -13.19 2.59
C SER A 49 11.75 -13.24 3.81
N THR A 50 11.90 -12.28 4.70
CA THR A 50 11.22 -12.24 5.99
C THR A 50 10.47 -10.93 6.19
N TYR A 51 9.42 -10.98 7.01
CA TYR A 51 8.69 -9.77 7.40
C TYR A 51 8.32 -9.81 8.87
N TYR A 52 8.28 -8.64 9.49
CA TYR A 52 7.71 -8.42 10.80
C TYR A 52 6.33 -7.79 10.68
N LEU A 53 5.35 -8.34 11.36
CA LEU A 53 3.99 -7.84 11.45
C LEU A 53 3.59 -7.78 12.92
N PRO A 54 3.29 -6.57 13.47
CA PRO A 54 2.83 -6.42 14.85
C PRO A 54 1.54 -7.19 15.17
N ASP A 55 1.31 -7.50 16.43
CA ASP A 55 0.11 -8.19 16.92
C ASP A 55 -1.04 -7.22 17.23
N SER A 56 -0.99 -6.03 16.68
CA SER A 56 -2.01 -4.99 16.86
C SER A 56 -2.10 -4.11 15.61
N ILE A 57 -3.25 -3.51 15.42
CA ILE A 57 -3.51 -2.50 14.40
C ILE A 57 -3.31 -1.13 15.04
N LEU A 58 -2.53 -0.27 14.42
CA LEU A 58 -2.38 1.10 14.85
C LEU A 58 -3.66 1.87 14.59
N THR A 59 -4.16 2.63 15.56
CA THR A 59 -5.30 3.52 15.35
C THR A 59 -4.91 4.97 15.62
N THR A 60 -5.52 5.89 14.88
CA THR A 60 -5.32 7.32 15.09
C THR A 60 -6.38 7.83 16.05
N GLY A 61 -6.05 7.87 17.32
CA GLY A 61 -6.92 8.42 18.36
C GLY A 61 -7.09 9.94 18.28
N GLN A 62 -7.85 10.52 19.20
CA GLN A 62 -8.03 11.98 19.28
C GLN A 62 -6.68 12.68 19.48
N GLY A 63 -6.41 13.69 18.67
CA GLY A 63 -5.17 14.48 18.74
C GLY A 63 -3.95 13.77 18.14
N MET A 64 -4.15 12.81 17.22
CA MET A 64 -3.09 12.02 16.55
C MET A 64 -2.25 11.20 17.53
N GLN A 65 -2.77 10.88 18.70
CA GLN A 65 -2.12 9.94 19.60
C GLN A 65 -2.33 8.52 19.09
N ALA A 66 -1.25 7.74 19.02
CA ALA A 66 -1.31 6.34 18.67
C ALA A 66 -2.10 5.54 19.71
N ALA A 67 -3.00 4.72 19.26
CA ALA A 67 -3.68 3.71 20.05
C ALA A 67 -3.59 2.35 19.34
N TYR A 68 -3.86 1.26 20.05
CA TYR A 68 -3.63 -0.09 19.54
C TYR A 68 -4.90 -0.92 19.63
N TRP A 69 -5.41 -1.30 18.47
CA TRP A 69 -6.53 -2.21 18.34
C TRP A 69 -6.03 -3.66 18.36
N LYS A 70 -6.48 -4.46 19.37
CA LYS A 70 -5.95 -5.81 19.66
C LYS A 70 -7.00 -6.88 19.84
N ASP A 71 -8.29 -6.54 19.71
CA ASP A 71 -9.37 -7.50 19.94
C ASP A 71 -9.42 -8.60 18.85
N GLU A 72 -10.39 -9.48 18.93
CA GLU A 72 -10.57 -10.60 18.00
C GLU A 72 -10.73 -10.14 16.56
N ASN A 73 -11.36 -8.99 16.33
CA ASN A 73 -11.53 -8.42 15.00
C ASN A 73 -10.19 -7.97 14.41
N ALA A 74 -9.36 -7.30 15.23
CA ALA A 74 -8.01 -6.93 14.83
C ALA A 74 -7.17 -8.16 14.49
N GLN A 75 -7.26 -9.22 15.31
CA GLN A 75 -6.51 -10.48 15.08
C GLN A 75 -6.96 -11.17 13.77
N THR A 76 -8.24 -11.08 13.42
CA THR A 76 -8.75 -11.60 12.15
C THR A 76 -8.10 -10.89 10.96
N LEU A 77 -8.04 -9.56 10.98
CA LEU A 77 -7.43 -8.76 9.92
C LEU A 77 -5.91 -8.98 9.84
N ILE A 78 -5.23 -9.04 10.98
CA ILE A 78 -3.79 -9.35 11.06
C ILE A 78 -3.50 -10.72 10.48
N SER A 79 -4.34 -11.72 10.79
CA SER A 79 -4.20 -13.09 10.26
C SER A 79 -4.35 -13.12 8.74
N GLN A 80 -5.28 -12.34 8.19
CA GLN A 80 -5.45 -12.24 6.75
C GLN A 80 -4.22 -11.60 6.07
N VAL A 81 -3.68 -10.50 6.61
CA VAL A 81 -2.46 -9.90 6.07
C VAL A 81 -1.28 -10.87 6.16
N LYS A 82 -1.20 -11.65 7.25
CA LYS A 82 -0.21 -12.73 7.37
C LYS A 82 -0.37 -13.76 6.25
N GLU A 83 -1.59 -14.23 6.00
CA GLU A 83 -1.87 -15.21 4.93
C GLU A 83 -1.47 -14.67 3.54
N GLU A 84 -1.74 -13.41 3.27
CA GLU A 84 -1.34 -12.74 2.04
C GLU A 84 0.19 -12.68 1.86
N MET A 85 0.92 -12.35 2.91
CA MET A 85 2.39 -12.30 2.88
C MET A 85 3.01 -13.71 2.77
N ASP A 86 2.51 -14.66 3.54
CA ASP A 86 2.98 -16.06 3.50
C ASP A 86 2.71 -16.69 2.12
N GLY A 87 1.53 -16.43 1.54
CA GLY A 87 1.14 -16.89 0.20
C GLY A 87 2.05 -16.34 -0.92
N ARG A 88 2.74 -15.23 -0.67
CA ARG A 88 3.73 -14.61 -1.55
C ARG A 88 5.16 -15.10 -1.31
N GLY A 89 5.34 -16.09 -0.43
CA GLY A 89 6.60 -16.75 -0.17
C GLY A 89 7.47 -16.09 0.92
N TYR A 90 6.98 -15.05 1.58
CA TYR A 90 7.68 -14.47 2.72
C TYR A 90 7.44 -15.28 3.99
N THR A 91 8.35 -15.17 4.96
CA THR A 91 8.22 -15.84 6.27
C THR A 91 8.11 -14.81 7.38
N ARG A 92 7.06 -14.93 8.21
CA ARG A 92 6.88 -14.03 9.35
C ARG A 92 7.99 -14.23 10.38
N SER A 93 8.67 -13.14 10.73
CA SER A 93 9.60 -13.09 11.87
C SER A 93 8.84 -12.73 13.15
N THR A 94 9.25 -13.32 14.27
CA THR A 94 8.77 -12.93 15.61
C THR A 94 9.48 -11.69 16.14
N GLU A 95 10.64 -11.36 15.57
CA GLU A 95 11.48 -10.24 15.97
C GLU A 95 11.58 -9.22 14.83
N LYS A 96 11.51 -7.95 15.16
CA LYS A 96 11.77 -6.85 14.19
C LYS A 96 13.20 -6.86 13.71
N THR A 97 14.12 -7.09 14.65
CA THR A 97 15.55 -7.12 14.36
C THR A 97 15.88 -8.29 13.45
N GLY A 98 16.40 -7.98 12.27
CA GLY A 98 16.75 -8.98 11.28
C GLY A 98 15.61 -9.43 10.36
N ALA A 99 14.42 -8.86 10.47
CA ALA A 99 13.41 -8.96 9.42
C ALA A 99 13.77 -8.04 8.25
N ASP A 100 13.49 -8.48 7.01
CA ASP A 100 13.76 -7.70 5.81
C ASP A 100 12.71 -6.61 5.59
N LEU A 101 11.44 -6.92 5.86
CA LEU A 101 10.31 -6.02 5.70
C LEU A 101 9.57 -5.79 7.02
N GLY A 102 9.03 -4.61 7.19
CA GLY A 102 8.02 -4.30 8.21
C GLY A 102 6.65 -4.14 7.56
N VAL A 103 5.62 -4.68 8.19
CA VAL A 103 4.22 -4.50 7.76
C VAL A 103 3.49 -3.71 8.82
N GLN A 104 2.84 -2.62 8.45
CA GLN A 104 1.95 -1.89 9.34
C GLN A 104 0.53 -1.89 8.80
N ILE A 105 -0.42 -2.09 9.71
CA ILE A 105 -1.84 -1.90 9.47
C ILE A 105 -2.27 -0.72 10.31
N THR A 106 -2.88 0.29 9.69
CA THR A 106 -3.39 1.47 10.38
C THR A 106 -4.87 1.66 10.10
N TYR A 107 -5.66 1.87 11.14
CA TYR A 107 -7.06 2.27 11.06
C TYR A 107 -7.19 3.76 11.37
N ILE A 108 -7.81 4.50 10.47
CA ILE A 108 -8.00 5.94 10.58
C ILE A 108 -9.31 6.23 11.30
N GLU A 109 -9.26 6.63 12.55
CA GLU A 109 -10.45 7.01 13.34
C GLU A 109 -10.92 8.44 13.09
N ASN A 110 -10.02 9.32 12.66
CA ASN A 110 -10.33 10.72 12.39
C ASN A 110 -9.77 11.14 11.04
N THR A 111 -10.52 11.98 10.32
CA THR A 111 -10.06 12.50 9.03
C THR A 111 -8.74 13.25 9.16
N VAL A 112 -7.76 12.86 8.38
CA VAL A 112 -6.44 13.48 8.31
C VAL A 112 -6.16 13.88 6.86
N ASN A 113 -5.90 15.17 6.64
CA ASN A 113 -5.46 15.65 5.34
C ASN A 113 -3.94 15.49 5.24
N MET A 114 -3.50 14.58 4.37
CA MET A 114 -2.10 14.44 4.01
C MET A 114 -1.86 15.03 2.62
N VAL A 115 -0.99 16.01 2.57
CA VAL A 115 -0.36 16.43 1.32
C VAL A 115 1.09 15.99 1.42
N GLY A 116 1.40 14.82 0.85
CA GLY A 116 2.74 14.28 0.86
C GLY A 116 3.57 14.87 -0.29
N PHE A 117 4.83 15.15 0.01
CA PHE A 117 5.83 15.51 -0.99
C PHE A 117 6.75 14.31 -1.21
N THR A 118 7.20 14.11 -2.43
CA THR A 118 8.27 13.14 -2.72
C THR A 118 9.48 13.47 -1.85
N GLY A 119 9.94 12.49 -1.06
CA GLY A 119 11.06 12.69 -0.13
C GLY A 119 10.70 13.46 1.16
N GLY A 120 9.43 13.69 1.41
CA GLY A 120 8.96 14.32 2.66
C GLY A 120 8.97 13.35 3.83
N TYR A 121 9.48 13.79 4.96
CA TYR A 121 9.36 13.09 6.22
C TYR A 121 7.92 13.13 6.70
N TRP A 122 7.39 11.96 7.07
CA TRP A 122 6.13 11.84 7.79
C TRP A 122 6.41 11.15 9.12
N ASP A 123 6.33 11.90 10.20
CA ASP A 123 6.46 11.38 11.57
C ASP A 123 5.10 11.07 12.22
N GLY A 124 3.99 11.35 11.52
CA GLY A 124 2.64 11.23 12.05
C GLY A 124 2.20 9.80 12.44
N TRP A 125 2.79 8.78 11.80
CA TRP A 125 2.55 7.37 12.06
C TRP A 125 3.69 6.67 12.79
N TRP A 126 4.80 7.36 12.97
CA TRP A 126 5.92 6.80 13.70
C TRP A 126 5.55 6.56 15.16
N ASP A 127 5.57 5.31 15.55
CA ASP A 127 5.37 4.92 16.92
C ASP A 127 6.61 4.17 17.44
N PRO A 128 7.35 4.77 18.39
CA PRO A 128 8.52 4.13 19.00
C PRO A 128 8.21 2.78 19.65
N TYR A 129 6.97 2.57 20.12
CA TYR A 129 6.54 1.29 20.68
C TYR A 129 6.49 0.20 19.62
N TYR A 130 6.02 0.54 18.41
CA TYR A 130 5.97 -0.39 17.28
C TYR A 130 7.35 -0.64 16.68
N TRP A 131 8.08 0.43 16.36
CA TRP A 131 9.27 0.36 15.55
C TRP A 131 10.55 0.55 16.34
N GLY A 132 10.44 1.00 17.61
CA GLY A 132 11.55 1.19 18.55
C GLY A 132 12.33 2.49 18.36
N PRO A 133 13.13 2.88 19.37
CA PRO A 133 13.84 4.15 19.39
C PRO A 133 15.05 4.18 18.44
N PHE A 134 15.48 3.06 17.90
CA PHE A 134 16.65 2.98 17.02
C PHE A 134 16.41 3.55 15.61
N TRP A 135 15.15 3.73 15.24
CA TRP A 135 14.72 4.28 13.96
C TRP A 135 14.19 5.71 14.14
N GLY A 136 14.85 6.51 14.92
CA GLY A 136 14.41 7.80 15.46
C GLY A 136 14.05 8.88 14.44
N GLY A 137 14.16 8.63 13.14
CA GLY A 137 13.86 9.57 12.07
C GLY A 137 12.47 9.39 11.43
N GLY A 138 11.70 8.35 11.81
CA GLY A 138 10.40 8.07 11.23
C GLY A 138 10.45 7.34 9.88
N TRP A 139 9.38 7.44 9.10
CA TRP A 139 9.26 6.87 7.77
C TRP A 139 9.35 7.94 6.70
N TYR A 140 9.79 7.58 5.52
CA TYR A 140 9.70 8.44 4.35
C TYR A 140 9.15 7.66 3.17
N TYR A 141 8.54 8.39 2.25
CA TYR A 141 8.01 7.82 1.02
C TYR A 141 8.93 8.23 -0.14
N PRO A 142 9.61 7.28 -0.80
CA PRO A 142 10.44 7.57 -1.96
C PRO A 142 9.60 7.92 -3.20
N PHE A 143 8.27 7.79 -3.11
CA PHE A 143 7.31 8.14 -4.15
C PHE A 143 6.34 9.23 -3.68
N PRO A 144 5.73 10.01 -4.60
CA PRO A 144 4.79 11.05 -4.23
C PRO A 144 3.51 10.43 -3.65
N ILE A 145 3.09 10.91 -2.49
CA ILE A 145 1.78 10.58 -1.90
C ILE A 145 0.93 11.84 -1.85
N SER A 146 -0.33 11.71 -2.21
CA SER A 146 -1.31 12.78 -2.12
C SER A 146 -2.68 12.18 -1.81
N TYR A 147 -2.94 11.95 -0.52
CA TYR A 147 -4.21 11.41 -0.07
C TYR A 147 -4.81 12.23 1.03
N GLN A 148 -6.14 12.23 1.02
CA GLN A 148 -6.94 12.58 2.16
C GLN A 148 -7.36 11.27 2.82
N TYR A 149 -6.87 10.98 4.02
CA TYR A 149 -7.38 9.87 4.80
C TYR A 149 -8.66 10.28 5.49
N ASN A 150 -9.73 9.60 5.16
CA ASN A 150 -11.03 9.80 5.79
C ASN A 150 -11.20 8.86 6.99
N THR A 151 -12.07 9.21 7.90
CA THR A 151 -12.50 8.31 8.97
C THR A 151 -12.98 6.99 8.38
N GLY A 152 -12.48 5.89 8.92
CA GLY A 152 -12.81 4.54 8.45
C GLY A 152 -11.88 3.99 7.38
N ASN A 153 -10.82 4.70 6.97
CA ASN A 153 -9.83 4.13 6.06
C ASN A 153 -8.98 3.07 6.76
N ILE A 154 -8.61 2.05 6.00
CA ILE A 154 -7.54 1.12 6.37
C ILE A 154 -6.33 1.38 5.48
N VAL A 155 -5.19 1.57 6.10
CA VAL A 155 -3.91 1.76 5.41
C VAL A 155 -3.01 0.58 5.71
N LEU A 156 -2.44 0.00 4.66
CA LEU A 156 -1.39 -1.01 4.76
C LEU A 156 -0.10 -0.41 4.22
N GLU A 157 0.99 -0.62 4.92
CA GLU A 157 2.31 -0.14 4.52
C GLU A 157 3.33 -1.25 4.65
N LEU A 158 4.18 -1.40 3.64
CA LEU A 158 5.43 -2.18 3.71
C LEU A 158 6.60 -1.22 3.80
N VAL A 159 7.49 -1.50 4.71
CA VAL A 159 8.70 -0.72 4.99
C VAL A 159 9.91 -1.62 4.76
N ASP A 160 10.92 -1.16 4.04
CA ASP A 160 12.19 -1.88 3.94
C ASP A 160 13.03 -1.64 5.21
N LEU A 161 13.24 -2.70 5.97
CA LEU A 161 14.04 -2.67 7.19
C LEU A 161 15.55 -2.86 6.94
N ARG A 162 15.93 -3.28 5.73
CA ARG A 162 17.31 -3.49 5.31
C ARG A 162 17.97 -2.18 4.91
N ASP A 163 17.19 -1.28 4.33
CA ASP A 163 17.64 0.03 3.84
C ASP A 163 17.15 1.13 4.76
N SER A 164 18.06 1.98 5.19
CA SER A 164 17.72 3.09 6.04
C SER A 164 18.57 4.30 5.67
N ASP A 165 17.92 5.39 5.26
CA ASP A 165 18.58 6.65 5.03
C ASP A 165 18.92 7.36 6.34
N GLU A 166 20.12 7.95 6.41
CA GLU A 166 20.50 8.85 7.50
C GLU A 166 19.94 10.24 7.19
N GLY A 167 18.76 10.56 7.72
CA GLY A 167 18.21 11.90 7.66
C GLY A 167 18.79 12.81 8.75
N GLU A 168 18.42 14.10 8.71
CA GLU A 168 18.86 15.10 9.71
C GLU A 168 18.48 14.73 11.15
N SER A 169 17.46 13.91 11.34
CA SER A 169 16.91 13.50 12.65
C SER A 169 17.22 12.06 13.05
N GLY A 170 18.03 11.33 12.26
CA GLY A 170 18.35 9.92 12.51
C GLY A 170 18.00 9.03 11.32
N LYS A 171 18.04 7.70 11.52
CA LYS A 171 17.70 6.73 10.48
C LYS A 171 16.21 6.73 10.19
N CYS A 172 15.87 6.85 8.91
CA CYS A 172 14.50 6.75 8.40
C CYS A 172 14.30 5.46 7.63
N LEU A 173 13.10 4.91 7.69
CA LEU A 173 12.73 3.71 6.98
C LEU A 173 11.93 4.07 5.73
N PRO A 174 12.33 3.56 4.54
CA PRO A 174 11.54 3.79 3.33
C PRO A 174 10.26 2.95 3.35
N VAL A 175 9.12 3.61 3.13
CA VAL A 175 7.87 2.93 2.81
C VAL A 175 7.93 2.52 1.36
N VAL A 176 8.05 1.24 1.11
CA VAL A 176 8.22 0.70 -0.25
C VAL A 176 6.92 0.32 -0.93
N TRP A 177 5.84 0.24 -0.16
CA TRP A 177 4.48 0.02 -0.67
C TRP A 177 3.45 0.59 0.30
N LEU A 178 2.40 1.15 -0.29
CA LEU A 178 1.24 1.69 0.41
C LEU A 178 -0.03 1.19 -0.26
N ALA A 179 -1.01 0.77 0.54
CA ALA A 179 -2.40 0.61 0.11
C ALA A 179 -3.30 1.42 1.04
N ASN A 180 -4.14 2.27 0.45
CA ASN A 180 -5.18 3.00 1.16
C ASN A 180 -6.55 2.50 0.69
N SER A 181 -7.38 2.07 1.62
CA SER A 181 -8.71 1.54 1.36
C SER A 181 -9.75 2.42 2.04
N GLU A 182 -10.73 2.88 1.25
CA GLU A 182 -11.81 3.77 1.66
C GLU A 182 -13.16 3.08 1.58
N GLY A 183 -14.14 3.52 2.38
CA GLY A 183 -15.48 2.95 2.39
C GLY A 183 -15.68 1.84 3.41
N MET A 184 -14.80 1.73 4.42
CA MET A 184 -14.83 0.63 5.39
C MET A 184 -15.89 0.77 6.47
N LEU A 185 -16.75 1.77 6.42
CA LEU A 185 -17.81 2.00 7.43
C LEU A 185 -19.17 1.52 6.93
N SER A 186 -19.86 0.73 7.74
CA SER A 186 -21.29 0.47 7.57
C SER A 186 -22.10 1.52 8.36
N GLY A 187 -22.95 2.27 7.65
CA GLY A 187 -23.60 3.43 8.24
C GLY A 187 -22.60 4.56 8.52
N SER A 188 -22.80 5.36 9.56
CA SER A 188 -22.01 6.57 9.78
C SER A 188 -20.76 6.41 10.65
N THR A 189 -20.59 5.29 11.36
CA THR A 189 -19.56 5.21 12.41
C THR A 189 -18.97 3.82 12.69
N ARG A 190 -19.53 2.75 12.14
CA ARG A 190 -19.10 1.39 12.48
C ARG A 190 -18.27 0.79 11.35
N ILE A 191 -17.08 0.29 11.68
CA ILE A 191 -16.25 -0.46 10.74
C ILE A 191 -16.96 -1.75 10.29
N ASP A 192 -16.95 -2.01 9.00
CA ASP A 192 -17.45 -3.25 8.40
C ASP A 192 -16.27 -4.19 8.10
N LEU A 193 -16.13 -5.22 8.93
CA LEU A 193 -15.01 -6.16 8.81
C LEU A 193 -15.00 -6.91 7.48
N THR A 194 -16.18 -7.18 6.91
CA THR A 194 -16.26 -7.87 5.62
C THR A 194 -15.70 -6.99 4.50
N LEU A 195 -16.03 -5.69 4.53
CA LEU A 195 -15.46 -4.74 3.56
C LEU A 195 -13.95 -4.60 3.74
N VAL A 196 -13.48 -4.51 4.99
CA VAL A 196 -12.02 -4.45 5.28
C VAL A 196 -11.31 -5.69 4.76
N GLN A 197 -11.84 -6.88 4.99
CA GLN A 197 -11.24 -8.12 4.50
C GLN A 197 -11.17 -8.17 2.98
N ARG A 198 -12.24 -7.74 2.28
CA ARG A 198 -12.26 -7.63 0.82
C ARG A 198 -11.23 -6.61 0.32
N ALA A 199 -11.13 -5.47 0.99
CA ALA A 199 -10.17 -4.42 0.65
C ALA A 199 -8.72 -4.87 0.85
N ILE A 200 -8.40 -5.59 1.93
CA ILE A 200 -7.08 -6.20 2.13
C ILE A 200 -6.76 -7.15 0.97
N ALA A 201 -7.65 -8.09 0.64
CA ALA A 201 -7.45 -9.02 -0.46
C ALA A 201 -7.25 -8.28 -1.80
N GLN A 202 -8.05 -7.24 -2.06
CA GLN A 202 -7.93 -6.41 -3.26
C GLN A 202 -6.60 -5.66 -3.31
N SER A 203 -6.11 -5.12 -2.18
CA SER A 203 -4.83 -4.43 -2.10
C SER A 203 -3.68 -5.32 -2.57
N PHE A 204 -3.65 -6.55 -2.11
CA PHE A 204 -2.64 -7.51 -2.51
C PHE A 204 -2.86 -8.03 -3.94
N THR A 205 -4.10 -8.21 -4.39
CA THR A 205 -4.41 -8.61 -5.79
C THR A 205 -3.88 -7.59 -6.78
N GLN A 206 -4.03 -6.30 -6.51
CA GLN A 206 -3.50 -5.21 -7.35
C GLN A 206 -1.96 -5.13 -7.30
N SER A 207 -1.33 -5.74 -6.31
CA SER A 207 0.09 -5.63 -6.01
C SER A 207 0.82 -6.96 -6.23
N SER A 208 0.64 -7.57 -7.40
CA SER A 208 1.25 -8.87 -7.75
C SER A 208 2.77 -8.87 -7.75
N TYR A 209 3.41 -7.70 -7.82
CA TYR A 209 4.86 -7.52 -7.72
C TYR A 209 5.42 -7.76 -6.31
N ILE A 210 4.58 -7.72 -5.26
CA ILE A 210 4.98 -8.12 -3.91
C ILE A 210 5.05 -9.64 -3.89
N GLN A 211 6.20 -10.17 -4.24
CA GLN A 211 6.43 -11.60 -4.38
C GLN A 211 7.90 -11.92 -4.16
N LYS A 212 8.19 -12.88 -3.27
CA LYS A 212 9.53 -13.46 -3.14
C LYS A 212 9.86 -14.28 -4.38
N GLN A 213 11.05 -14.13 -4.92
CA GLN A 213 11.57 -14.91 -6.04
C GLN A 213 12.35 -16.14 -5.56
#